data_48e85e13292f5bc3bf33882e1276f861
#
_entry.id   48e85e13292f5bc3bf33882e1276f861
#
_cell.length_a   1.000
_cell.length_b   1.000
_cell.length_c   1.000
_cell.angle_alpha   90.00
_cell.angle_beta   90.00
_cell.angle_gamma   90.00
#
_symmetry.space_group_name_H-M   'P 1'
#
loop_
_entity.id
_entity.type
_entity.pdbx_description
1 polymer ?
#
loop_
_entity_poly.entity_id
_entity_poly.type
_entity_poly.pdbx_seq_one_letter_code
_entity_poly.pdbx_strand_id
1 'polypeptide(L)'
;MNIQDGLKLKPTFMIPYYGLKGVEIPNVLRDAFPKFLFEKGCRVGVEVGVNEGEYGIKLCEAGLKVYGIDPYVAYKAYKPAESYVSHYEQALKNLKGYDYTIIKKFSMDALADFEDESLDFVYIDGNHSLPYITADIFGWEPKLRKGGIMSGHDYAFVRGTREKETPKVYDGTHVKAAVDACAYIMRIEKLYVLGKRVSKKGVSRDQWRSWFWIK
;
A
#
# COMPACT_ATOMS: atom_id res chain seq x y z
N MET A 1 -7.78 -19.66 5.42
CA MET A 1 -6.31 -19.46 5.36
C MET A 1 -6.05 -18.06 5.90
N ASN A 2 -5.05 -17.88 6.72
CA ASN A 2 -4.59 -16.57 7.19
C ASN A 2 -3.30 -16.16 6.45
N ILE A 3 -2.81 -14.93 6.68
CA ILE A 3 -1.61 -14.43 5.98
C ILE A 3 -0.36 -15.19 6.41
N GLN A 4 -0.25 -15.59 7.68
CA GLN A 4 0.89 -16.38 8.19
C GLN A 4 1.02 -17.72 7.45
N ASP A 5 -0.11 -18.40 7.21
CA ASP A 5 -0.11 -19.64 6.41
C ASP A 5 0.27 -19.35 4.95
N GLY A 6 -0.18 -18.19 4.43
CA GLY A 6 0.16 -17.74 3.08
C GLY A 6 1.67 -17.56 2.85
N LEU A 7 2.44 -17.17 3.87
CA LEU A 7 3.90 -17.03 3.76
C LEU A 7 4.61 -18.35 3.42
N LYS A 8 4.00 -19.49 3.75
CA LYS A 8 4.53 -20.84 3.49
C LYS A 8 4.17 -21.36 2.10
N LEU A 9 3.30 -20.68 1.37
CA LEU A 9 2.87 -21.10 0.04
C LEU A 9 4.03 -21.08 -0.95
N LYS A 10 4.00 -22.03 -1.88
CA LYS A 10 4.86 -21.97 -3.07
C LYS A 10 4.42 -20.82 -3.97
N PRO A 11 5.31 -20.28 -4.80
CA PRO A 11 4.92 -19.28 -5.79
C PRO A 11 3.74 -19.74 -6.63
N THR A 12 2.75 -18.86 -6.79
CA THR A 12 1.51 -19.13 -7.53
C THR A 12 1.48 -18.46 -8.90
N PHE A 13 2.36 -17.49 -9.10
CA PHE A 13 2.58 -16.83 -10.39
C PHE A 13 4.03 -16.36 -10.52
N MET A 14 4.45 -16.14 -11.75
CA MET A 14 5.69 -15.43 -12.02
C MET A 14 5.38 -14.12 -12.75
N ILE A 15 6.14 -13.09 -12.46
CA ILE A 15 6.05 -11.85 -13.19
C ILE A 15 6.84 -12.05 -14.46
N PRO A 16 6.17 -12.01 -15.64
CA PRO A 16 6.83 -12.21 -16.94
C PRO A 16 8.00 -11.23 -17.08
N TYR A 17 9.06 -11.70 -17.72
CA TYR A 17 10.32 -10.98 -18.02
C TYR A 17 11.25 -10.76 -16.82
N TYR A 18 10.77 -10.82 -15.56
CA TYR A 18 11.58 -10.48 -14.39
C TYR A 18 11.98 -11.68 -13.54
N GLY A 19 11.37 -12.86 -13.74
CA GLY A 19 11.64 -14.05 -12.93
C GLY A 19 11.25 -13.91 -11.44
N LEU A 20 10.56 -12.83 -11.08
CA LEU A 20 10.13 -12.57 -9.71
C LEU A 20 9.01 -13.54 -9.32
N LYS A 21 9.17 -14.17 -8.15
CA LYS A 21 8.19 -15.12 -7.61
C LYS A 21 7.08 -14.38 -6.87
N GLY A 22 5.84 -14.57 -7.33
CA GLY A 22 4.65 -14.02 -6.68
C GLY A 22 3.84 -15.09 -5.98
N VAL A 23 3.27 -14.75 -4.83
CA VAL A 23 2.41 -15.62 -4.02
C VAL A 23 1.06 -14.95 -3.82
N GLU A 24 -0.01 -15.50 -4.42
CA GLU A 24 -1.37 -15.09 -4.08
C GLU A 24 -1.85 -15.81 -2.84
N ILE A 25 -2.31 -15.06 -1.84
CA ILE A 25 -2.87 -15.58 -0.60
C ILE A 25 -4.40 -15.54 -0.73
N PRO A 26 -5.07 -16.67 -1.05
CA PRO A 26 -6.50 -16.70 -1.30
C PRO A 26 -7.32 -16.48 -0.02
N ASN A 27 -8.53 -15.90 -0.20
CA ASN A 27 -9.51 -15.71 0.88
C ASN A 27 -9.04 -14.83 2.04
N VAL A 28 -8.10 -13.93 1.77
CA VAL A 28 -7.63 -12.93 2.71
C VAL A 28 -7.80 -11.56 2.07
N LEU A 29 -8.49 -10.68 2.73
CA LEU A 29 -8.75 -9.31 2.28
C LEU A 29 -7.88 -8.31 3.06
N ARG A 30 -7.87 -7.06 2.59
CA ARG A 30 -7.17 -5.93 3.19
C ARG A 30 -7.36 -5.84 4.71
N ASP A 31 -8.56 -6.07 5.20
CA ASP A 31 -8.92 -5.92 6.61
C ASP A 31 -8.20 -6.90 7.56
N ALA A 32 -7.67 -7.99 7.04
CA ALA A 32 -6.86 -8.92 7.83
C ALA A 32 -5.38 -8.49 7.96
N PHE A 33 -4.94 -7.49 7.18
CA PHE A 33 -3.54 -7.12 7.11
C PHE A 33 -3.03 -6.39 8.36
N PRO A 34 -3.78 -5.48 9.02
CA PRO A 34 -3.33 -4.84 10.25
C PRO A 34 -3.02 -5.83 11.37
N LYS A 35 -3.89 -6.82 11.58
CA LYS A 35 -3.65 -7.90 12.55
C LYS A 35 -2.39 -8.71 12.21
N PHE A 36 -2.18 -9.00 10.92
CA PHE A 36 -0.96 -9.69 10.47
C PHE A 36 0.30 -8.90 10.78
N LEU A 37 0.32 -7.57 10.54
CA LEU A 37 1.44 -6.70 10.89
C LEU A 37 1.77 -6.80 12.38
N PHE A 38 0.76 -6.70 13.24
CA PHE A 38 0.94 -6.81 14.69
C PHE A 38 1.48 -8.19 15.11
N GLU A 39 0.94 -9.26 14.56
CA GLU A 39 1.40 -10.64 14.81
C GLU A 39 2.83 -10.91 14.31
N LYS A 40 3.28 -10.15 13.29
CA LYS A 40 4.67 -10.17 12.81
C LYS A 40 5.63 -9.35 13.67
N GLY A 41 5.13 -8.74 14.73
CA GLY A 41 5.94 -7.94 15.64
C GLY A 41 6.09 -6.47 15.22
N CYS A 42 5.36 -6.01 14.21
CA CYS A 42 5.29 -4.59 13.88
C CYS A 42 4.60 -3.82 15.01
N ARG A 43 5.05 -2.61 15.28
CA ARG A 43 4.48 -1.69 16.28
C ARG A 43 4.34 -0.28 15.76
N VAL A 44 5.28 0.18 14.93
CA VAL A 44 5.33 1.55 14.43
C VAL A 44 5.46 1.55 12.91
N GLY A 45 4.65 2.34 12.23
CA GLY A 45 4.75 2.46 10.79
C GLY A 45 4.13 3.70 10.20
N VAL A 46 4.19 3.77 8.87
CA VAL A 46 3.66 4.87 8.08
C VAL A 46 2.55 4.38 7.15
N GLU A 47 1.48 5.17 7.06
CA GLU A 47 0.47 5.10 6.01
C GLU A 47 0.64 6.30 5.07
N VAL A 48 0.91 6.04 3.79
CA VAL A 48 0.99 7.07 2.75
C VAL A 48 -0.34 7.13 2.03
N GLY A 49 -1.04 8.26 2.16
CA GLY A 49 -2.43 8.42 1.70
C GLY A 49 -3.42 8.08 2.81
N VAL A 50 -3.90 9.11 3.50
CA VAL A 50 -4.78 8.97 4.68
C VAL A 50 -6.26 9.09 4.30
N ASN A 51 -6.57 9.95 3.35
CA ASN A 51 -7.94 10.32 2.98
C ASN A 51 -8.76 10.70 4.23
N GLU A 52 -9.83 9.99 4.57
CA GLU A 52 -10.66 10.21 5.75
C GLU A 52 -10.22 9.39 6.99
N GLY A 53 -9.11 8.65 6.90
CA GLY A 53 -8.50 7.92 8.01
C GLY A 53 -9.11 6.55 8.32
N GLU A 54 -9.99 6.04 7.46
CA GLU A 54 -10.70 4.78 7.72
C GLU A 54 -9.77 3.57 7.86
N TYR A 55 -8.70 3.51 7.06
CA TYR A 55 -7.75 2.40 7.17
C TYR A 55 -6.78 2.59 8.33
N GLY A 56 -6.41 3.84 8.64
CA GLY A 56 -5.65 4.20 9.82
C GLY A 56 -6.29 3.72 11.12
N ILE A 57 -7.63 3.82 11.24
CA ILE A 57 -8.38 3.25 12.38
C ILE A 57 -8.09 1.75 12.52
N LYS A 58 -8.20 0.98 11.43
CA LYS A 58 -7.97 -0.47 11.45
C LYS A 58 -6.53 -0.85 11.83
N LEU A 59 -5.56 -0.03 11.41
CA LEU A 59 -4.17 -0.19 11.83
C LEU A 59 -4.01 0.03 13.34
N CYS A 60 -4.59 1.10 13.88
CA CYS A 60 -4.53 1.42 15.30
C CYS A 60 -5.31 0.41 16.16
N GLU A 61 -6.48 -0.05 15.71
CA GLU A 61 -7.28 -1.09 16.40
C GLU A 61 -6.54 -2.43 16.51
N ALA A 62 -5.61 -2.69 15.59
CA ALA A 62 -4.71 -3.83 15.69
C ALA A 62 -3.56 -3.64 16.69
N GLY A 63 -3.43 -2.46 17.31
CA GLY A 63 -2.38 -2.14 18.29
C GLY A 63 -1.12 -1.52 17.67
N LEU A 64 -1.24 -0.91 16.49
CA LEU A 64 -0.13 -0.26 15.79
C LEU A 64 -0.16 1.25 16.05
N LYS A 65 1.03 1.86 16.22
CA LYS A 65 1.24 3.30 16.16
C LYS A 65 1.49 3.70 14.70
N VAL A 66 0.76 4.70 14.22
CA VAL A 66 0.78 5.07 12.80
C VAL A 66 1.06 6.55 12.59
N TYR A 67 1.95 6.86 11.66
CA TYR A 67 2.13 8.19 11.10
C TYR A 67 1.49 8.22 9.72
N GLY A 68 0.40 8.98 9.56
CA GLY A 68 -0.31 9.11 8.29
C GLY A 68 0.20 10.31 7.50
N ILE A 69 0.66 10.08 6.30
CA ILE A 69 1.21 11.12 5.42
C ILE A 69 0.20 11.43 4.31
N ASP A 70 -0.32 12.65 4.32
CA ASP A 70 -1.22 13.13 3.26
C ASP A 70 -1.11 14.66 3.17
N PRO A 71 -0.85 15.25 2.01
CA PRO A 71 -0.74 16.70 1.86
C PRO A 71 -2.09 17.40 1.94
N TYR A 72 -3.21 16.68 1.75
CA TYR A 72 -4.57 17.22 1.67
C TYR A 72 -4.68 18.42 0.72
N VAL A 73 -4.06 18.32 -0.44
CA VAL A 73 -4.09 19.32 -1.50
C VAL A 73 -4.63 18.74 -2.80
N ALA A 74 -5.24 19.59 -3.63
CA ALA A 74 -5.72 19.17 -4.93
C ALA A 74 -4.53 18.80 -5.85
N TYR A 75 -4.43 17.55 -6.23
CA TYR A 75 -3.66 17.18 -7.42
C TYR A 75 -4.48 17.49 -8.65
N LYS A 76 -3.85 18.05 -9.68
CA LYS A 76 -4.51 18.54 -10.93
C LYS A 76 -5.49 17.57 -11.60
N ALA A 77 -5.55 16.30 -11.18
CA ALA A 77 -6.29 15.24 -11.86
C ALA A 77 -7.36 14.53 -11.03
N TYR A 78 -7.48 14.75 -9.70
CA TYR A 78 -8.24 13.78 -8.89
C TYR A 78 -9.57 14.27 -8.30
N LYS A 79 -9.62 15.42 -7.64
CA LYS A 79 -10.85 15.91 -6.97
C LYS A 79 -10.85 17.44 -6.86
N PRO A 80 -12.01 18.09 -6.72
CA PRO A 80 -12.10 19.51 -6.40
C PRO A 80 -11.36 19.86 -5.10
N ALA A 81 -10.79 21.05 -5.02
CA ALA A 81 -9.98 21.49 -3.88
C ALA A 81 -10.73 21.42 -2.54
N GLU A 82 -12.03 21.73 -2.55
CA GLU A 82 -12.90 21.71 -1.38
C GLU A 82 -13.01 20.32 -0.73
N SER A 83 -12.92 19.24 -1.55
CA SER A 83 -13.02 17.88 -1.02
C SER A 83 -11.82 17.49 -0.16
N TYR A 84 -10.64 18.07 -0.39
CA TYR A 84 -9.45 17.75 0.41
C TYR A 84 -9.49 18.40 1.79
N VAL A 85 -10.09 19.57 1.92
CA VAL A 85 -10.31 20.21 3.23
C VAL A 85 -11.27 19.38 4.06
N SER A 86 -12.40 18.98 3.49
CA SER A 86 -13.39 18.14 4.20
C SER A 86 -12.85 16.77 4.58
N HIS A 87 -12.01 16.14 3.74
CA HIS A 87 -11.36 14.86 4.09
C HIS A 87 -10.37 15.02 5.25
N TYR A 88 -9.61 16.12 5.30
CA TYR A 88 -8.72 16.38 6.42
C TYR A 88 -9.48 16.55 7.74
N GLU A 89 -10.54 17.36 7.74
CA GLU A 89 -11.38 17.55 8.92
C GLU A 89 -12.04 16.24 9.37
N GLN A 90 -12.47 15.42 8.41
CA GLN A 90 -13.03 14.10 8.71
C GLN A 90 -11.99 13.16 9.28
N ALA A 91 -10.78 13.13 8.73
CA ALA A 91 -9.67 12.34 9.25
C ALA A 91 -9.32 12.71 10.69
N LEU A 92 -9.26 14.01 11.00
CA LEU A 92 -9.04 14.49 12.38
C LEU A 92 -10.11 14.00 13.36
N LYS A 93 -11.37 13.93 12.93
CA LYS A 93 -12.47 13.41 13.75
C LYS A 93 -12.37 11.90 13.92
N ASN A 94 -12.17 11.18 12.82
CA ASN A 94 -12.15 9.72 12.79
C ASN A 94 -10.98 9.14 13.59
N LEU A 95 -9.81 9.79 13.51
CA LEU A 95 -8.57 9.29 14.13
C LEU A 95 -8.37 9.82 15.56
N LYS A 96 -9.33 10.63 16.06
CA LYS A 96 -9.25 11.15 17.43
C LYS A 96 -9.27 10.03 18.47
N GLY A 97 -8.26 9.97 19.32
CA GLY A 97 -8.13 8.98 20.38
C GLY A 97 -7.39 7.70 19.99
N TYR A 98 -7.00 7.55 18.73
CA TYR A 98 -6.11 6.49 18.26
C TYR A 98 -4.63 6.94 18.37
N ASP A 99 -3.71 5.99 18.45
CA ASP A 99 -2.26 6.26 18.36
C ASP A 99 -1.85 6.54 16.91
N TYR A 100 -2.44 7.61 16.39
CA TYR A 100 -2.29 8.05 15.01
C TYR A 100 -1.89 9.53 14.95
N THR A 101 -0.86 9.84 14.17
CA THR A 101 -0.39 11.21 13.95
C THR A 101 -0.47 11.55 12.47
N ILE A 102 -1.31 12.53 12.10
CA ILE A 102 -1.36 13.03 10.72
C ILE A 102 -0.22 14.02 10.48
N ILE A 103 0.59 13.76 9.47
CA ILE A 103 1.65 14.64 8.96
C ILE A 103 1.18 15.21 7.62
N LYS A 104 0.80 16.48 7.62
CA LYS A 104 0.27 17.17 6.43
C LYS A 104 1.41 17.62 5.51
N LYS A 105 2.03 16.68 4.82
CA LYS A 105 3.15 16.87 3.88
C LYS A 105 2.98 16.00 2.65
N PHE A 106 3.65 16.36 1.56
CA PHE A 106 3.88 15.39 0.48
C PHE A 106 4.75 14.24 0.98
N SER A 107 4.53 13.06 0.42
CA SER A 107 5.22 11.84 0.85
C SER A 107 6.75 11.99 0.85
N MET A 108 7.32 12.57 -0.20
CA MET A 108 8.77 12.75 -0.31
C MET A 108 9.32 13.80 0.68
N ASP A 109 8.53 14.83 1.02
CA ASP A 109 8.94 15.84 2.01
C ASP A 109 8.90 15.29 3.44
N ALA A 110 8.03 14.32 3.70
CA ALA A 110 7.91 13.68 5.00
C ALA A 110 9.07 12.70 5.32
N LEU A 111 9.82 12.25 4.33
CA LEU A 111 10.95 11.33 4.53
C LEU A 111 12.01 11.87 5.51
N ALA A 112 12.20 13.19 5.54
CA ALA A 112 13.15 13.83 6.44
C ALA A 112 12.76 13.79 7.92
N ASP A 113 11.49 13.49 8.21
CA ASP A 113 10.99 13.39 9.59
C ASP A 113 11.28 12.01 10.23
N PHE A 114 11.85 11.08 9.46
CA PHE A 114 12.07 9.70 9.89
C PHE A 114 13.53 9.30 9.72
N GLU A 115 14.11 8.71 10.76
CA GLU A 115 15.42 8.09 10.68
C GLU A 115 15.37 6.81 9.81
N ASP A 116 16.48 6.46 9.19
CA ASP A 116 16.59 5.18 8.48
C ASP A 116 16.42 4.01 9.45
N GLU A 117 15.83 2.92 8.98
CA GLU A 117 15.56 1.70 9.74
C GLU A 117 14.68 1.90 11.01
N SER A 118 13.93 3.01 11.11
CA SER A 118 13.08 3.34 12.27
C SER A 118 11.66 2.77 12.22
N LEU A 119 11.22 2.28 11.05
CA LEU A 119 9.85 1.82 10.83
C LEU A 119 9.77 0.30 10.71
N ASP A 120 8.72 -0.28 11.31
CA ASP A 120 8.39 -1.70 11.15
C ASP A 120 7.63 -1.99 9.86
N PHE A 121 6.78 -1.05 9.41
CA PHE A 121 6.02 -1.19 8.18
C PHE A 121 5.78 0.15 7.49
N VAL A 122 5.55 0.07 6.19
CA VAL A 122 5.03 1.15 5.35
C VAL A 122 3.85 0.61 4.56
N TYR A 123 2.73 1.33 4.55
CA TYR A 123 1.53 1.03 3.77
C TYR A 123 1.25 2.16 2.79
N ILE A 124 1.38 1.89 1.48
CA ILE A 124 1.24 2.90 0.42
C ILE A 124 -0.14 2.78 -0.22
N ASP A 125 -0.95 3.84 -0.08
CA ASP A 125 -2.30 3.97 -0.66
C ASP A 125 -2.58 5.42 -1.09
N GLY A 126 -1.55 6.11 -1.60
CA GLY A 126 -1.58 7.51 -1.99
C GLY A 126 -1.86 7.70 -3.49
N ASN A 127 -0.99 8.41 -4.20
CA ASN A 127 -1.13 8.64 -5.63
C ASN A 127 -0.69 7.42 -6.45
N HIS A 128 -1.61 6.81 -7.19
CA HIS A 128 -1.42 5.55 -7.91
C HIS A 128 -0.71 5.68 -9.26
N SER A 129 -0.27 6.87 -9.65
CA SER A 129 0.48 7.04 -10.90
C SER A 129 1.95 6.64 -10.75
N LEU A 130 2.54 6.15 -11.84
CA LEU A 130 3.87 5.52 -11.85
C LEU A 130 4.97 6.34 -11.15
N PRO A 131 5.10 7.66 -11.39
CA PRO A 131 6.17 8.43 -10.74
C PRO A 131 6.04 8.47 -9.22
N TYR A 132 4.82 8.62 -8.71
CA TYR A 132 4.57 8.76 -7.28
C TYR A 132 4.72 7.43 -6.54
N ILE A 133 4.05 6.36 -7.02
CA ILE A 133 4.18 5.04 -6.37
C ILE A 133 5.62 4.52 -6.39
N THR A 134 6.37 4.80 -7.48
CA THR A 134 7.79 4.42 -7.56
C THR A 134 8.62 5.23 -6.58
N ALA A 135 8.41 6.55 -6.50
CA ALA A 135 9.09 7.42 -5.54
C ALA A 135 8.78 7.00 -4.10
N ASP A 136 7.51 6.69 -3.78
CA ASP A 136 7.11 6.22 -2.46
C ASP A 136 7.83 4.93 -2.08
N ILE A 137 7.85 3.92 -2.95
CA ILE A 137 8.52 2.65 -2.67
C ILE A 137 10.02 2.87 -2.41
N PHE A 138 10.73 3.59 -3.28
CA PHE A 138 12.17 3.81 -3.14
C PHE A 138 12.53 4.76 -1.99
N GLY A 139 11.69 5.78 -1.74
CA GLY A 139 11.92 6.75 -0.66
C GLY A 139 11.69 6.16 0.73
N TRP A 140 10.64 5.37 0.89
CA TRP A 140 10.31 4.78 2.20
C TRP A 140 11.07 3.47 2.50
N GLU A 141 11.64 2.81 1.50
CA GLU A 141 12.39 1.56 1.72
C GLU A 141 13.56 1.74 2.71
N PRO A 142 14.41 2.77 2.64
CA PRO A 142 15.48 2.97 3.62
C PRO A 142 14.96 3.18 5.05
N LYS A 143 13.74 3.71 5.21
CA LYS A 143 13.13 3.96 6.52
C LYS A 143 12.66 2.69 7.23
N LEU A 144 12.43 1.60 6.47
CA LEU A 144 12.10 0.29 7.02
C LEU A 144 13.33 -0.37 7.63
N ARG A 145 13.19 -0.90 8.85
CA ARG A 145 14.22 -1.76 9.43
C ARG A 145 14.36 -3.09 8.67
N LYS A 146 15.44 -3.79 8.87
CA LYS A 146 15.60 -5.15 8.37
C LYS A 146 14.51 -6.06 8.94
N GLY A 147 13.85 -6.83 8.07
CA GLY A 147 12.66 -7.62 8.40
C GLY A 147 11.38 -6.81 8.51
N GLY A 148 11.40 -5.50 8.24
CA GLY A 148 10.22 -4.66 8.11
C GLY A 148 9.40 -4.99 6.89
N ILE A 149 8.18 -4.47 6.83
CA ILE A 149 7.21 -4.81 5.78
C ILE A 149 6.89 -3.60 4.91
N MET A 150 7.28 -3.67 3.62
CA MET A 150 6.79 -2.77 2.58
C MET A 150 5.47 -3.31 2.06
N SER A 151 4.45 -2.46 2.00
CA SER A 151 3.11 -2.87 1.59
C SER A 151 2.30 -1.74 0.96
N GLY A 152 1.16 -2.09 0.39
CA GLY A 152 0.23 -1.11 -0.15
C GLY A 152 -1.02 -1.74 -0.75
N HIS A 153 -1.80 -0.90 -1.43
CA HIS A 153 -3.08 -1.28 -2.04
C HIS A 153 -3.03 -1.20 -3.57
N ASP A 154 -4.16 -1.41 -4.22
CA ASP A 154 -4.40 -1.24 -5.66
C ASP A 154 -3.53 -2.10 -6.61
N TYR A 155 -3.04 -3.24 -6.13
CA TYR A 155 -2.35 -4.19 -7.01
C TYR A 155 -3.33 -4.85 -7.98
N ALA A 156 -3.67 -4.13 -9.03
CA ALA A 156 -4.64 -4.55 -10.04
C ALA A 156 -4.12 -4.31 -11.46
N PHE A 157 -4.59 -5.13 -12.39
CA PHE A 157 -4.48 -4.79 -13.80
C PHE A 157 -5.62 -3.84 -14.18
N VAL A 158 -5.31 -2.64 -14.56
CA VAL A 158 -6.22 -1.84 -15.38
C VAL A 158 -6.06 -2.33 -16.81
N ARG A 159 -7.09 -2.96 -17.37
CA ARG A 159 -7.16 -3.12 -18.82
C ARG A 159 -7.30 -1.72 -19.38
N GLY A 160 -6.33 -1.27 -20.15
CA GLY A 160 -6.50 -0.10 -21.01
C GLY A 160 -7.83 -0.26 -21.74
N THR A 161 -8.66 0.76 -21.68
CA THR A 161 -9.80 0.87 -22.57
C THR A 161 -9.24 0.73 -23.99
N ARG A 162 -9.89 -0.06 -24.82
CA ARG A 162 -9.46 -0.33 -26.22
C ARG A 162 -9.53 0.91 -27.12
N GLU A 163 -9.66 2.09 -26.55
CA GLU A 163 -9.68 3.34 -27.27
C GLU A 163 -8.25 3.80 -27.53
N LYS A 164 -8.02 4.20 -28.76
CA LYS A 164 -6.76 4.53 -29.42
C LYS A 164 -6.01 5.75 -28.83
N GLU A 165 -6.34 6.16 -27.62
CA GLU A 165 -5.64 7.22 -26.95
C GLU A 165 -4.52 6.62 -26.10
N THR A 166 -3.31 7.13 -26.27
CA THR A 166 -2.19 6.88 -25.35
C THR A 166 -2.69 7.11 -23.92
N PRO A 167 -2.55 6.14 -23.00
CA PRO A 167 -2.95 6.35 -21.61
C PRO A 167 -2.27 7.63 -21.14
N LYS A 168 -3.04 8.62 -20.76
CA LYS A 168 -2.47 9.80 -20.09
C LYS A 168 -1.75 9.26 -18.86
N VAL A 169 -0.56 9.78 -18.59
CA VAL A 169 0.32 9.31 -17.49
C VAL A 169 -0.39 9.30 -16.13
N TYR A 170 -1.58 9.87 -16.07
CA TYR A 170 -2.41 10.04 -14.87
C TYR A 170 -3.75 9.29 -14.89
N ASP A 171 -4.07 8.57 -15.96
CA ASP A 171 -5.33 7.85 -16.08
C ASP A 171 -5.18 6.39 -15.64
N GLY A 172 -5.60 6.10 -14.42
CA GLY A 172 -5.66 4.75 -13.90
C GLY A 172 -4.60 4.42 -12.85
N THR A 173 -4.63 3.20 -12.34
CA THR A 173 -3.63 2.74 -11.38
C THR A 173 -2.46 2.07 -12.10
N HIS A 174 -1.27 2.59 -11.86
CA HIS A 174 -0.01 1.99 -12.29
C HIS A 174 0.65 1.13 -11.20
N VAL A 175 -0.02 0.98 -10.05
CA VAL A 175 0.53 0.34 -8.85
C VAL A 175 1.13 -1.02 -9.16
N LYS A 176 0.40 -1.89 -9.86
CA LYS A 176 0.94 -3.23 -10.18
C LYS A 176 2.23 -3.16 -10.99
N ALA A 177 2.31 -2.30 -12.00
CA ALA A 177 3.50 -2.18 -12.85
C ALA A 177 4.70 -1.63 -12.05
N ALA A 178 4.46 -0.61 -11.22
CA ALA A 178 5.49 -0.05 -10.34
C ALA A 178 5.99 -1.06 -9.31
N VAL A 179 5.08 -1.73 -8.61
CA VAL A 179 5.41 -2.76 -7.61
C VAL A 179 6.22 -3.91 -8.21
N ASP A 180 5.79 -4.42 -9.36
CA ASP A 180 6.51 -5.50 -10.07
C ASP A 180 7.93 -5.08 -10.46
N ALA A 181 8.10 -3.86 -11.00
CA ALA A 181 9.40 -3.34 -11.39
C ALA A 181 10.29 -3.05 -10.18
N CYS A 182 9.77 -2.40 -9.14
CA CYS A 182 10.52 -2.10 -7.92
C CYS A 182 10.97 -3.38 -7.21
N ALA A 183 10.06 -4.35 -7.06
CA ALA A 183 10.38 -5.62 -6.44
C ALA A 183 11.48 -6.38 -7.21
N TYR A 184 11.47 -6.32 -8.54
CA TYR A 184 12.53 -6.89 -9.36
C TYR A 184 13.87 -6.17 -9.17
N ILE A 185 13.89 -4.82 -9.25
CA ILE A 185 15.10 -4.01 -9.11
C ILE A 185 15.73 -4.17 -7.72
N MET A 186 14.90 -4.23 -6.68
CA MET A 186 15.32 -4.43 -5.29
C MET A 186 15.65 -5.90 -4.96
N ARG A 187 15.53 -6.81 -5.94
CA ARG A 187 15.79 -8.25 -5.77
C ARG A 187 14.97 -8.88 -4.65
N ILE A 188 13.70 -8.48 -4.53
CA ILE A 188 12.79 -9.04 -3.54
C ILE A 188 12.59 -10.53 -3.81
N GLU A 189 12.78 -11.36 -2.79
CA GLU A 189 12.68 -12.81 -2.95
C GLU A 189 11.26 -13.25 -3.29
N LYS A 190 10.27 -12.68 -2.58
CA LYS A 190 8.85 -13.01 -2.77
C LYS A 190 7.97 -11.79 -2.64
N LEU A 191 7.12 -11.57 -3.64
CA LEU A 191 6.02 -10.62 -3.58
C LEU A 191 4.73 -11.36 -3.21
N TYR A 192 4.08 -10.92 -2.15
CA TYR A 192 2.81 -11.45 -1.68
C TYR A 192 1.66 -10.54 -2.10
N VAL A 193 0.54 -11.15 -2.53
CA VAL A 193 -0.66 -10.43 -2.94
C VAL A 193 -1.88 -11.05 -2.27
N LEU A 194 -2.65 -10.26 -1.56
CA LEU A 194 -3.84 -10.72 -0.85
C LEU A 194 -5.00 -10.94 -1.81
N GLY A 195 -5.82 -11.93 -1.52
CA GLY A 195 -6.96 -12.30 -2.35
C GLY A 195 -6.57 -12.92 -3.69
N LYS A 196 -7.57 -13.21 -4.50
CA LYS A 196 -7.41 -13.69 -5.88
C LYS A 196 -8.10 -12.75 -6.86
N ARG A 197 -7.49 -12.57 -8.03
CA ARG A 197 -8.05 -11.77 -9.11
C ARG A 197 -9.32 -12.37 -9.70
N VAL A 198 -9.41 -13.69 -9.76
CA VAL A 198 -10.51 -14.41 -10.41
C VAL A 198 -11.44 -15.00 -9.36
N SER A 199 -12.73 -14.64 -9.44
CA SER A 199 -13.75 -15.26 -8.61
C SER A 199 -13.95 -16.72 -9.03
N LYS A 200 -13.77 -17.62 -8.06
CA LYS A 200 -14.24 -19.01 -8.13
C LYS A 200 -15.21 -19.23 -7.00
N LYS A 201 -16.14 -20.20 -7.14
CA LYS A 201 -17.08 -20.55 -6.06
C LYS A 201 -16.29 -20.81 -4.75
N GLY A 202 -16.63 -20.11 -3.69
CA GLY A 202 -15.97 -20.22 -2.38
C GLY A 202 -14.63 -19.47 -2.23
N VAL A 203 -14.27 -18.61 -3.19
CA VAL A 203 -13.07 -17.75 -3.11
C VAL A 203 -13.49 -16.30 -3.14
N SER A 204 -13.12 -15.54 -2.11
CA SER A 204 -13.31 -14.09 -2.07
C SER A 204 -12.52 -13.42 -3.19
N ARG A 205 -13.19 -12.54 -3.94
CA ARG A 205 -12.57 -11.70 -4.96
C ARG A 205 -12.29 -10.33 -4.37
N ASP A 206 -11.05 -9.88 -4.51
CA ASP A 206 -10.69 -8.48 -4.32
C ASP A 206 -10.18 -7.93 -5.66
N GLN A 207 -10.81 -6.88 -6.15
CA GLN A 207 -10.41 -6.24 -7.40
C GLN A 207 -9.17 -5.37 -7.19
N TRP A 208 -9.10 -4.69 -6.06
CA TRP A 208 -8.06 -3.75 -5.65
C TRP A 208 -7.26 -4.37 -4.52
N ARG A 209 -6.33 -5.29 -4.86
CA ARG A 209 -5.66 -6.14 -3.89
C ARG A 209 -4.56 -5.41 -3.14
N SER A 210 -4.35 -5.77 -1.87
CA SER A 210 -3.14 -5.38 -1.14
C SER A 210 -1.96 -6.26 -1.52
N TRP A 211 -0.79 -5.68 -1.50
CA TRP A 211 0.49 -6.33 -1.76
C TRP A 211 1.47 -6.06 -0.64
N PHE A 212 2.45 -6.94 -0.46
CA PHE A 212 3.56 -6.70 0.47
C PHE A 212 4.77 -7.58 0.16
N TRP A 213 5.90 -7.16 0.67
CA TRP A 213 7.09 -7.99 0.86
C TRP A 213 7.76 -7.70 2.20
N ILE A 214 8.71 -8.55 2.59
CA ILE A 214 9.53 -8.40 3.80
C ILE A 214 10.93 -7.96 3.35
N LYS A 215 11.42 -6.84 3.90
CA LYS A 215 12.78 -6.30 3.65
C LYS A 215 13.89 -7.21 4.16
#